data_6eb8f274bb022c3e65b4cef90062d815
#
_entry.id   6eb8f274bb022c3e65b4cef90062d815
#
_cell.length_a   1.000
_cell.length_b   1.000
_cell.length_c   1.000
_cell.angle_alpha   90.00
_cell.angle_beta   90.00
_cell.angle_gamma   90.00
#
_symmetry.space_group_name_H-M   'P 1'
#
loop_
_entity.id
_entity.type
_entity.pdbx_description
1 polymer ?
#
loop_
_entity_poly.entity_id
_entity_poly.type
_entity_poly.pdbx_seq_one_letter_code
_entity_poly.pdbx_strand_id
1 'polypeptide(L)'
;TSFGKCTVTAHTSSGTKTLQPGTRIVQAGIIAGGASGGSDQGGGGGAGGLRIVSCISLSSNSVPVTVGAGGTAKGDGSNSIIVGQCGPVFSTGGGGQTSPGGSGGGAYTTSSVGSGNAGSFSPPEGNNGGTGGITPSIRQAGGGGGGAGAVGGNSGGPIGPPGTGSGIGGTGGAGLDITPTFGPGLPNSGVYAGGGGGAAGGPSTSAGSGGTGGGGAGAINTGNGT
;
A
#
# COMPACT_ATOMS: atom_id res chain seq x y z
N THR A 1 2.51 6.35 23.44
CA THR A 1 1.27 7.12 23.62
C THR A 1 0.32 6.29 24.48
N SER A 2 -0.34 6.92 25.45
CA SER A 2 -1.40 6.29 26.30
C SER A 2 -2.76 6.72 25.78
N PHE A 3 -3.66 5.76 25.67
CA PHE A 3 -5.07 6.03 25.35
C PHE A 3 -5.97 5.38 26.40
N GLY A 4 -6.55 6.20 27.25
CA GLY A 4 -7.26 5.72 28.43
C GLY A 4 -6.32 5.00 29.41
N LYS A 5 -6.65 3.76 29.77
CA LYS A 5 -5.82 2.89 30.60
C LYS A 5 -4.86 1.99 29.80
N CYS A 6 -4.87 2.11 28.47
CA CYS A 6 -4.05 1.30 27.58
C CYS A 6 -2.80 2.05 27.12
N THR A 7 -1.69 1.34 26.92
CA THR A 7 -0.48 1.87 26.31
C THR A 7 -0.43 1.46 24.86
N VAL A 8 -0.26 2.42 23.95
CA VAL A 8 -0.06 2.17 22.52
C VAL A 8 1.43 2.29 22.20
N THR A 9 2.00 1.25 21.61
CA THR A 9 3.39 1.20 21.16
C THR A 9 3.47 0.87 19.69
N ALA A 10 4.33 1.59 18.95
CA ALA A 10 4.63 1.29 17.55
C ALA A 10 5.89 0.44 17.46
N HIS A 11 5.83 -0.64 16.69
CA HIS A 11 6.96 -1.52 16.40
C HIS A 11 7.29 -1.45 14.90
N THR A 12 8.47 -0.92 14.59
CA THR A 12 8.95 -0.70 13.21
C THR A 12 10.06 -1.66 12.78
N SER A 13 10.38 -2.64 13.63
CA SER A 13 11.40 -3.65 13.37
C SER A 13 10.94 -5.03 13.85
N SER A 14 11.34 -6.07 13.12
CA SER A 14 11.14 -7.46 13.53
C SER A 14 11.90 -7.79 14.82
N GLY A 15 11.43 -8.79 15.53
CA GLY A 15 12.07 -9.31 16.74
C GLY A 15 11.04 -9.64 17.81
N THR A 16 11.51 -10.15 18.92
CA THR A 16 10.67 -10.42 20.08
C THR A 16 10.42 -9.14 20.85
N LYS A 17 9.15 -8.82 21.08
CA LYS A 17 8.73 -7.62 21.83
C LYS A 17 8.27 -8.01 23.23
N THR A 18 8.79 -7.30 24.23
CA THR A 18 8.37 -7.48 25.61
C THR A 18 7.26 -6.50 25.93
N LEU A 19 6.12 -7.02 26.31
CA LEU A 19 4.96 -6.26 26.75
C LEU A 19 4.96 -6.10 28.29
N GLN A 20 4.06 -5.28 28.79
CA GLN A 20 3.91 -5.12 30.24
C GLN A 20 3.60 -6.47 30.92
N PRO A 21 4.17 -6.73 32.09
CA PRO A 21 3.86 -7.95 32.84
C PRO A 21 2.35 -8.13 33.07
N GLY A 22 1.88 -9.35 32.85
CA GLY A 22 0.45 -9.66 32.99
C GLY A 22 -0.41 -9.39 31.76
N THR A 23 0.14 -8.80 30.68
CA THR A 23 -0.59 -8.66 29.40
C THR A 23 -0.94 -10.04 28.85
N ARG A 24 -2.22 -10.28 28.58
CA ARG A 24 -2.73 -11.54 28.02
C ARG A 24 -3.53 -11.35 26.73
N ILE A 25 -4.01 -10.15 26.48
CA ILE A 25 -4.80 -9.79 25.32
C ILE A 25 -4.30 -8.45 24.78
N VAL A 26 -4.14 -8.36 23.48
CA VAL A 26 -3.78 -7.11 22.80
C VAL A 26 -4.74 -6.85 21.65
N GLN A 27 -4.85 -5.57 21.29
CA GLN A 27 -5.36 -5.12 19.99
C GLN A 27 -4.19 -4.65 19.17
N ALA A 28 -4.11 -5.03 17.92
CA ALA A 28 -3.02 -4.65 17.04
C ALA A 28 -3.52 -4.05 15.72
N GLY A 29 -2.89 -2.96 15.30
CA GLY A 29 -2.90 -2.49 13.93
C GLY A 29 -1.69 -3.12 13.22
N ILE A 30 -1.93 -4.03 12.27
CA ILE A 30 -0.89 -4.75 11.55
C ILE A 30 -0.82 -4.17 10.14
N ILE A 31 0.31 -3.52 9.83
CA ILE A 31 0.57 -2.91 8.53
C ILE A 31 1.71 -3.70 7.86
N ALA A 32 1.46 -4.27 6.70
CA ALA A 32 2.45 -5.02 5.94
C ALA A 32 3.35 -4.12 5.09
N GLY A 33 4.41 -4.66 4.51
CA GLY A 33 5.27 -3.94 3.59
C GLY A 33 4.53 -3.56 2.31
N GLY A 34 4.69 -2.33 1.83
CA GLY A 34 4.18 -1.89 0.53
C GLY A 34 5.03 -2.43 -0.62
N ALA A 35 4.49 -2.51 -1.80
CA ALA A 35 5.18 -2.96 -3.00
C ALA A 35 5.93 -1.84 -3.71
N SER A 36 6.87 -2.23 -4.57
CA SER A 36 7.51 -1.33 -5.52
C SER A 36 6.59 -1.10 -6.74
N GLY A 37 6.61 0.08 -7.30
CA GLY A 37 6.00 0.40 -8.59
C GLY A 37 6.76 -0.21 -9.77
N GLY A 38 6.14 -0.21 -10.94
CA GLY A 38 6.72 -0.65 -12.19
C GLY A 38 7.78 0.33 -12.70
N SER A 39 8.66 -0.13 -13.63
CA SER A 39 9.60 0.73 -14.33
C SER A 39 8.92 1.44 -15.51
N ASP A 40 9.60 2.42 -16.06
CA ASP A 40 9.19 3.24 -17.21
C ASP A 40 7.85 3.96 -16.96
N GLN A 41 6.82 3.66 -17.70
CA GLN A 41 5.46 4.19 -17.50
C GLN A 41 4.59 3.24 -16.64
N GLY A 42 5.23 2.50 -15.73
CA GLY A 42 4.62 1.45 -14.96
C GLY A 42 3.53 1.91 -13.98
N GLY A 43 2.69 0.96 -13.59
CA GLY A 43 1.72 1.17 -12.52
C GLY A 43 2.38 1.36 -11.15
N GLY A 44 1.72 2.10 -10.27
CA GLY A 44 2.15 2.26 -8.88
C GLY A 44 2.04 0.95 -8.08
N GLY A 45 2.96 0.74 -7.15
CA GLY A 45 2.88 -0.39 -6.23
C GLY A 45 1.72 -0.26 -5.24
N GLY A 46 1.05 -1.35 -4.93
CA GLY A 46 0.02 -1.40 -3.90
C GLY A 46 0.59 -1.23 -2.50
N ALA A 47 -0.15 -0.63 -1.61
CA ALA A 47 0.21 -0.59 -0.19
C ALA A 47 0.18 -1.99 0.42
N GLY A 48 0.94 -2.18 1.49
CA GLY A 48 0.73 -3.33 2.36
C GLY A 48 -0.67 -3.30 2.96
N GLY A 49 -1.27 -4.46 3.16
CA GLY A 49 -2.56 -4.57 3.80
C GLY A 49 -2.51 -3.96 5.20
N LEU A 50 -3.63 -3.40 5.65
CA LEU A 50 -3.80 -2.88 7.00
C LEU A 50 -4.97 -3.60 7.66
N ARG A 51 -4.70 -4.24 8.81
CA ARG A 51 -5.71 -4.91 9.61
C ARG A 51 -5.71 -4.41 11.04
N ILE A 52 -6.89 -4.12 11.57
CA ILE A 52 -7.09 -3.88 13.01
C ILE A 52 -7.68 -5.17 13.58
N VAL A 53 -6.92 -5.83 14.42
CA VAL A 53 -7.31 -7.11 15.01
C VAL A 53 -7.39 -6.96 16.52
N SER A 54 -8.58 -7.20 17.07
CA SER A 54 -8.84 -7.15 18.50
C SER A 54 -8.71 -8.53 19.12
N CYS A 55 -8.52 -8.56 20.43
CA CYS A 55 -8.55 -9.78 21.24
C CYS A 55 -7.52 -10.85 20.83
N ILE A 56 -6.32 -10.44 20.39
CA ILE A 56 -5.23 -11.38 20.16
C ILE A 56 -4.77 -11.90 21.52
N SER A 57 -5.06 -13.17 21.82
CA SER A 57 -4.64 -13.82 23.05
C SER A 57 -3.15 -14.14 23.01
N LEU A 58 -2.45 -13.97 24.14
CA LEU A 58 -1.02 -14.17 24.29
C LEU A 58 -0.74 -15.21 25.39
N SER A 59 0.19 -16.12 25.11
CA SER A 59 0.66 -17.10 26.11
C SER A 59 1.66 -16.50 27.09
N SER A 60 2.36 -15.44 26.68
CA SER A 60 3.36 -14.73 27.49
C SER A 60 3.39 -13.24 27.13
N ASN A 61 4.15 -12.45 27.88
CA ASN A 61 4.44 -11.06 27.54
C ASN A 61 5.61 -10.90 26.55
N SER A 62 6.19 -12.01 26.09
CA SER A 62 7.26 -12.04 25.09
C SER A 62 6.68 -12.50 23.77
N VAL A 63 6.50 -11.58 22.82
CA VAL A 63 5.71 -11.77 21.60
C VAL A 63 6.60 -11.61 20.36
N PRO A 64 6.73 -12.68 19.56
CA PRO A 64 7.42 -12.56 18.27
C PRO A 64 6.62 -11.70 17.28
N VAL A 65 7.31 -10.73 16.68
CA VAL A 65 6.75 -9.83 15.66
C VAL A 65 7.66 -9.83 14.44
N THR A 66 7.08 -9.97 13.27
CA THR A 66 7.74 -9.75 11.99
C THR A 66 7.17 -8.48 11.36
N VAL A 67 8.04 -7.56 11.00
CA VAL A 67 7.67 -6.38 10.20
C VAL A 67 8.06 -6.65 8.76
N GLY A 68 7.09 -6.66 7.87
CA GLY A 68 7.27 -6.95 6.45
C GLY A 68 8.09 -5.87 5.76
N ALA A 69 9.09 -6.30 4.99
CA ALA A 69 9.88 -5.40 4.17
C ALA A 69 9.06 -4.86 2.97
N GLY A 70 9.39 -3.66 2.52
CA GLY A 70 8.89 -3.14 1.24
C GLY A 70 9.46 -3.94 0.06
N GLY A 71 8.69 -4.02 -1.02
CA GLY A 71 9.11 -4.65 -2.27
C GLY A 71 10.23 -3.87 -2.95
N THR A 72 11.12 -4.59 -3.64
CA THR A 72 12.21 -4.02 -4.44
C THR A 72 12.02 -4.38 -5.90
N ALA A 73 12.45 -3.52 -6.82
CA ALA A 73 12.53 -3.80 -8.26
C ALA A 73 11.26 -4.47 -8.85
N LYS A 74 10.11 -3.81 -8.76
CA LYS A 74 8.78 -4.31 -9.18
C LYS A 74 8.20 -5.43 -8.30
N GLY A 75 8.88 -5.78 -7.20
CA GLY A 75 8.48 -6.86 -6.30
C GLY A 75 7.35 -6.48 -5.36
N ASP A 76 6.69 -7.51 -4.89
CA ASP A 76 5.66 -7.41 -3.86
C ASP A 76 6.28 -7.07 -2.49
N GLY A 77 5.49 -6.48 -1.62
CA GLY A 77 5.83 -6.32 -0.22
C GLY A 77 5.73 -7.65 0.55
N SER A 78 6.29 -7.67 1.75
CA SER A 78 6.25 -8.84 2.63
C SER A 78 5.20 -8.69 3.72
N ASN A 79 4.68 -9.80 4.22
CA ASN A 79 3.70 -9.83 5.30
C ASN A 79 4.28 -9.32 6.62
N SER A 80 3.47 -8.62 7.40
CA SER A 80 3.74 -8.36 8.82
C SER A 80 2.93 -9.31 9.68
N ILE A 81 3.55 -9.82 10.75
CA ILE A 81 3.01 -10.92 11.55
C ILE A 81 3.20 -10.64 13.04
N ILE A 82 2.18 -10.92 13.83
CA ILE A 82 2.27 -11.07 15.29
C ILE A 82 1.88 -12.50 15.66
N VAL A 83 2.67 -13.16 16.50
CA VAL A 83 2.37 -14.53 16.92
C VAL A 83 1.57 -14.51 18.22
N GLY A 84 0.29 -14.85 18.12
CA GLY A 84 -0.60 -15.03 19.24
C GLY A 84 -0.63 -16.48 19.74
N GLN A 85 -1.36 -16.74 20.81
CA GLN A 85 -1.52 -18.07 21.39
C GLN A 85 -2.18 -19.07 20.43
N CYS A 86 -3.12 -18.60 19.62
CA CYS A 86 -3.83 -19.42 18.63
C CYS A 86 -3.11 -19.49 17.26
N GLY A 87 -1.90 -18.96 17.15
CA GLY A 87 -1.12 -18.95 15.93
C GLY A 87 -0.81 -17.55 15.40
N PRO A 88 -0.21 -17.48 14.19
CA PRO A 88 0.15 -16.21 13.59
C PRO A 88 -1.07 -15.43 13.11
N VAL A 89 -1.10 -14.14 13.44
CA VAL A 89 -2.03 -13.14 12.90
C VAL A 89 -1.23 -12.22 12.00
N PHE A 90 -1.65 -12.04 10.76
CA PHE A 90 -0.85 -11.32 9.78
C PHE A 90 -1.68 -10.38 8.90
N SER A 91 -1.00 -9.49 8.20
CA SER A 91 -1.49 -8.70 7.10
C SER A 91 -0.63 -8.95 5.86
N THR A 92 -1.23 -8.98 4.68
CA THR A 92 -0.57 -9.37 3.43
C THR A 92 0.24 -8.21 2.85
N GLY A 93 1.41 -8.51 2.31
CA GLY A 93 2.23 -7.52 1.59
C GLY A 93 1.49 -6.91 0.41
N GLY A 94 1.87 -5.70 0.01
CA GLY A 94 1.30 -5.03 -1.16
C GLY A 94 1.70 -5.73 -2.46
N GLY A 95 0.84 -5.69 -3.46
CA GLY A 95 1.11 -6.22 -4.80
C GLY A 95 1.92 -5.24 -5.64
N GLY A 96 2.96 -5.73 -6.31
CA GLY A 96 3.70 -4.99 -7.33
C GLY A 96 2.80 -4.63 -8.52
N GLN A 97 3.38 -4.05 -9.56
CA GLN A 97 2.63 -3.71 -10.76
C GLN A 97 1.76 -4.88 -11.24
N THR A 98 0.46 -4.68 -11.38
CA THR A 98 -0.57 -5.68 -11.75
C THR A 98 -0.75 -6.86 -10.82
N SER A 99 0.08 -6.99 -9.78
CA SER A 99 0.00 -8.11 -8.83
C SER A 99 -1.06 -7.89 -7.76
N PRO A 100 -1.73 -8.96 -7.32
CA PRO A 100 -2.60 -8.91 -6.14
C PRO A 100 -1.75 -8.75 -4.88
N GLY A 101 -2.35 -8.19 -3.82
CA GLY A 101 -1.68 -8.00 -2.54
C GLY A 101 -2.66 -7.59 -1.45
N GLY A 102 -2.15 -7.18 -0.30
CA GLY A 102 -2.97 -6.52 0.73
C GLY A 102 -3.73 -5.35 0.11
N SER A 103 -3.03 -4.47 -0.60
CA SER A 103 -3.60 -3.65 -1.67
C SER A 103 -2.92 -4.00 -3.00
N GLY A 104 -3.68 -3.98 -4.08
CA GLY A 104 -3.20 -4.40 -5.40
C GLY A 104 -2.40 -3.33 -6.13
N GLY A 105 -1.47 -3.75 -6.99
CA GLY A 105 -0.70 -2.85 -7.85
C GLY A 105 -1.51 -2.26 -8.99
N GLY A 106 -1.15 -1.04 -9.41
CA GLY A 106 -1.73 -0.39 -10.59
C GLY A 106 -1.30 -1.06 -11.89
N ALA A 107 -2.12 -0.92 -12.93
CA ALA A 107 -1.83 -1.49 -14.23
C ALA A 107 -0.87 -0.59 -15.03
N TYR A 108 -0.04 -1.21 -15.86
CA TYR A 108 0.85 -0.52 -16.81
C TYR A 108 0.06 0.05 -18.00
N THR A 109 -0.90 -0.73 -18.49
CA THR A 109 -1.70 -0.42 -19.67
C THR A 109 -3.15 -0.80 -19.41
N THR A 110 -3.93 -1.13 -20.44
CA THR A 110 -5.27 -1.72 -20.27
C THR A 110 -5.27 -3.14 -19.67
N SER A 111 -4.13 -3.61 -19.18
CA SER A 111 -4.01 -4.90 -18.49
C SER A 111 -4.81 -4.92 -17.19
N SER A 112 -5.04 -6.11 -16.69
CA SER A 112 -5.74 -6.30 -15.42
C SER A 112 -5.00 -5.58 -14.28
N VAL A 113 -5.76 -4.92 -13.43
CA VAL A 113 -5.24 -4.32 -12.20
C VAL A 113 -4.97 -5.39 -11.16
N GLY A 114 -4.02 -5.14 -10.27
CA GLY A 114 -3.85 -5.98 -9.09
C GLY A 114 -5.07 -5.88 -8.17
N SER A 115 -5.58 -7.01 -7.72
CA SER A 115 -6.66 -7.04 -6.73
C SER A 115 -6.11 -6.79 -5.32
N GLY A 116 -6.86 -6.04 -4.52
CA GLY A 116 -6.61 -5.90 -3.09
C GLY A 116 -7.22 -7.06 -2.29
N ASN A 117 -6.93 -7.07 -1.00
CA ASN A 117 -7.42 -8.07 -0.05
C ASN A 117 -7.05 -9.52 -0.44
N ALA A 118 -5.80 -9.74 -0.87
CA ALA A 118 -5.33 -11.07 -1.25
C ALA A 118 -5.41 -12.09 -0.12
N GLY A 119 -5.40 -11.65 1.14
CA GLY A 119 -5.63 -12.49 2.31
C GLY A 119 -7.09 -12.89 2.52
N SER A 120 -8.02 -12.40 1.69
CA SER A 120 -9.46 -12.68 1.80
C SER A 120 -10.04 -12.40 3.20
N PHE A 121 -9.59 -11.33 3.83
CA PHE A 121 -10.04 -10.94 5.17
C PHE A 121 -11.37 -10.18 5.15
N SER A 122 -12.06 -10.21 6.28
CA SER A 122 -13.24 -9.39 6.56
C SER A 122 -13.06 -8.70 7.92
N PRO A 123 -13.06 -7.33 7.98
CA PRO A 123 -13.11 -6.42 6.83
C PRO A 123 -11.88 -6.53 5.91
N PRO A 124 -11.97 -6.07 4.64
CA PRO A 124 -10.85 -6.08 3.71
C PRO A 124 -9.62 -5.32 4.23
N GLU A 125 -8.43 -5.83 3.94
CA GLU A 125 -7.17 -5.22 4.37
C GLU A 125 -6.62 -4.16 3.41
N GLY A 126 -7.24 -3.99 2.23
CA GLY A 126 -6.88 -3.01 1.22
C GLY A 126 -7.69 -3.14 -0.06
N ASN A 127 -7.41 -2.28 -1.02
CA ASN A 127 -8.18 -2.09 -2.23
C ASN A 127 -7.39 -2.38 -3.51
N ASN A 128 -8.10 -2.48 -4.64
CA ASN A 128 -7.52 -2.71 -5.95
C ASN A 128 -6.66 -1.53 -6.43
N GLY A 129 -5.72 -1.80 -7.32
CA GLY A 129 -5.04 -0.77 -8.09
C GLY A 129 -5.94 -0.13 -9.15
N GLY A 130 -5.45 0.97 -9.74
CA GLY A 130 -6.08 1.67 -10.85
C GLY A 130 -5.64 1.15 -12.21
N THR A 131 -6.43 1.41 -13.26
CA THR A 131 -6.12 1.03 -14.65
C THR A 131 -5.07 1.95 -15.25
N GLY A 132 -4.18 1.38 -16.05
CA GLY A 132 -3.30 2.13 -16.94
C GLY A 132 -4.01 2.49 -18.25
N GLY A 133 -3.43 3.39 -19.02
CA GLY A 133 -3.98 3.81 -20.33
C GLY A 133 -2.99 3.61 -21.46
N ILE A 134 -3.46 3.03 -22.56
CA ILE A 134 -2.82 3.07 -23.88
C ILE A 134 -3.88 3.44 -24.90
N THR A 135 -3.66 4.54 -25.62
CA THR A 135 -4.27 4.72 -26.94
C THR A 135 -3.17 5.15 -27.90
N PRO A 136 -3.32 4.94 -29.21
CA PRO A 136 -2.38 5.45 -30.22
C PRO A 136 -2.13 6.96 -30.11
N SER A 137 -3.04 7.67 -29.47
CA SER A 137 -3.01 9.13 -29.29
C SER A 137 -2.64 9.58 -27.88
N ILE A 138 -2.53 8.66 -26.90
CA ILE A 138 -2.14 8.97 -25.53
C ILE A 138 -0.81 8.27 -25.26
N ARG A 139 0.16 8.99 -24.75
CA ARG A 139 1.38 8.39 -24.24
C ARG A 139 1.04 7.52 -23.03
N GLN A 140 1.79 6.45 -22.87
CA GLN A 140 1.56 5.44 -21.84
C GLN A 140 1.65 6.07 -20.44
N ALA A 141 0.64 5.76 -19.61
CA ALA A 141 0.65 6.13 -18.22
C ALA A 141 0.09 4.98 -17.38
N GLY A 142 0.75 4.69 -16.28
CA GLY A 142 0.34 3.67 -15.35
C GLY A 142 -0.76 4.14 -14.41
N GLY A 143 -1.63 3.23 -13.99
CA GLY A 143 -2.59 3.44 -12.90
C GLY A 143 -1.88 3.51 -11.55
N GLY A 144 -2.48 4.13 -10.54
CA GLY A 144 -2.00 4.15 -9.17
C GLY A 144 -2.21 2.82 -8.47
N GLY A 145 -1.36 2.48 -7.52
CA GLY A 145 -1.57 1.33 -6.64
C GLY A 145 -2.69 1.59 -5.64
N GLY A 146 -3.38 0.54 -5.20
CA GLY A 146 -4.40 0.59 -4.16
C GLY A 146 -3.83 0.98 -2.80
N GLY A 147 -4.63 1.62 -1.97
CA GLY A 147 -4.35 1.90 -0.56
C GLY A 147 -5.31 1.14 0.36
N ALA A 148 -5.05 1.18 1.66
CA ALA A 148 -5.95 0.54 2.62
C ALA A 148 -7.32 1.23 2.71
N GLY A 149 -7.38 2.54 2.47
CA GLY A 149 -8.60 3.34 2.56
C GLY A 149 -9.31 3.57 1.22
N ALA A 150 -8.62 3.45 0.08
CA ALA A 150 -9.19 3.72 -1.24
C ALA A 150 -8.52 2.93 -2.36
N VAL A 151 -9.25 2.74 -3.46
CA VAL A 151 -8.71 2.19 -4.70
C VAL A 151 -7.69 3.14 -5.33
N GLY A 152 -6.76 2.61 -6.10
CA GLY A 152 -5.83 3.40 -6.90
C GLY A 152 -6.55 4.14 -8.03
N GLY A 153 -6.11 5.35 -8.32
CA GLY A 153 -6.64 6.16 -9.42
C GLY A 153 -6.26 5.59 -10.79
N ASN A 154 -7.16 5.69 -11.75
CA ASN A 154 -6.88 5.36 -13.13
C ASN A 154 -5.93 6.40 -13.74
N SER A 155 -5.10 5.99 -14.69
CA SER A 155 -4.37 6.92 -15.53
C SER A 155 -5.33 7.74 -16.39
N GLY A 156 -4.92 8.96 -16.76
CA GLY A 156 -5.71 9.89 -17.55
C GLY A 156 -4.84 10.67 -18.52
N GLY A 157 -5.41 11.71 -19.10
CA GLY A 157 -4.76 12.68 -19.97
C GLY A 157 -5.60 13.03 -21.17
N PRO A 158 -5.42 14.25 -21.75
CA PRO A 158 -6.15 14.66 -22.92
C PRO A 158 -5.74 13.83 -24.15
N ILE A 159 -6.75 13.44 -24.92
CA ILE A 159 -6.57 12.78 -26.21
C ILE A 159 -6.12 13.85 -27.21
N GLY A 160 -4.93 13.69 -27.79
CA GLY A 160 -4.40 14.56 -28.82
C GLY A 160 -4.05 13.78 -30.10
N PRO A 161 -3.62 14.45 -31.17
CA PRO A 161 -3.07 13.77 -32.35
C PRO A 161 -1.94 12.80 -31.98
N PRO A 162 -1.66 11.76 -32.78
CA PRO A 162 -0.59 10.81 -32.51
C PRO A 162 0.74 11.51 -32.16
N GLY A 163 1.33 11.14 -31.00
CA GLY A 163 2.58 11.73 -30.51
C GLY A 163 2.48 13.04 -29.72
N THR A 164 1.29 13.65 -29.59
CA THR A 164 1.11 14.93 -28.86
C THR A 164 0.28 14.79 -27.57
N GLY A 165 -0.32 13.63 -27.29
CA GLY A 165 -1.09 13.39 -26.06
C GLY A 165 -0.21 13.46 -24.81
N SER A 166 -0.77 13.95 -23.70
CA SER A 166 -0.14 13.98 -22.38
C SER A 166 -0.65 12.81 -21.56
N GLY A 167 0.23 11.92 -21.11
CA GLY A 167 -0.13 10.89 -20.15
C GLY A 167 -0.15 11.47 -18.73
N ILE A 168 -1.19 11.17 -17.96
CA ILE A 168 -1.26 11.50 -16.54
C ILE A 168 -1.30 10.17 -15.78
N GLY A 169 -0.30 9.94 -14.93
CA GLY A 169 -0.27 8.77 -14.05
C GLY A 169 -1.41 8.80 -13.03
N GLY A 170 -1.99 7.64 -12.75
CA GLY A 170 -3.04 7.50 -11.75
C GLY A 170 -2.52 7.79 -10.34
N THR A 171 -3.31 8.44 -9.51
CA THR A 171 -2.97 8.70 -8.11
C THR A 171 -2.99 7.41 -7.30
N GLY A 172 -2.08 7.28 -6.34
CA GLY A 172 -2.16 6.19 -5.35
C GLY A 172 -3.41 6.29 -4.48
N GLY A 173 -3.97 5.13 -4.13
CA GLY A 173 -5.10 5.05 -3.22
C GLY A 173 -4.73 5.55 -1.82
N ALA A 174 -5.63 6.26 -1.17
CA ALA A 174 -5.41 6.76 0.18
C ALA A 174 -5.23 5.62 1.20
N GLY A 175 -4.41 5.89 2.22
CA GLY A 175 -4.31 5.03 3.39
C GLY A 175 -5.51 5.16 4.32
N LEU A 176 -5.51 4.38 5.36
CA LEU A 176 -6.54 4.34 6.39
C LEU A 176 -6.08 5.07 7.65
N ASP A 177 -6.95 5.91 8.21
CA ASP A 177 -6.75 6.54 9.52
C ASP A 177 -7.15 5.55 10.63
N ILE A 178 -6.17 5.24 11.50
CA ILE A 178 -6.37 4.37 12.65
C ILE A 178 -6.44 5.12 13.99
N THR A 179 -6.43 6.45 13.97
CA THR A 179 -6.57 7.25 15.20
C THR A 179 -7.88 7.03 15.94
N PRO A 180 -9.02 6.72 15.29
CA PRO A 180 -10.23 6.37 16.01
C PRO A 180 -10.08 5.14 16.92
N THR A 181 -9.17 4.22 16.56
CA THR A 181 -8.93 2.99 17.33
C THR A 181 -7.80 3.13 18.34
N PHE A 182 -6.69 3.76 17.96
CA PHE A 182 -5.45 3.80 18.75
C PHE A 182 -5.16 5.17 19.37
N GLY A 183 -6.02 6.15 19.15
CA GLY A 183 -5.88 7.49 19.70
C GLY A 183 -4.93 8.39 18.90
N PRO A 184 -4.85 9.67 19.27
CA PRO A 184 -4.00 10.65 18.62
C PRO A 184 -2.52 10.46 18.98
N GLY A 185 -1.63 11.16 18.26
CA GLY A 185 -0.19 11.18 18.50
C GLY A 185 0.55 9.96 17.94
N LEU A 186 -0.09 9.21 17.05
CA LEU A 186 0.58 8.17 16.27
C LEU A 186 1.51 8.80 15.23
N PRO A 187 2.62 8.11 14.86
CA PRO A 187 3.44 8.52 13.72
C PRO A 187 2.58 8.70 12.45
N ASN A 188 3.06 9.52 11.52
CA ASN A 188 2.37 9.81 10.26
C ASN A 188 0.90 10.25 10.43
N SER A 189 0.61 10.99 11.51
CA SER A 189 -0.74 11.46 11.86
C SER A 189 -1.79 10.35 11.95
N GLY A 190 -1.35 9.10 12.15
CA GLY A 190 -2.23 7.93 12.27
C GLY A 190 -2.75 7.38 10.94
N VAL A 191 -2.32 7.92 9.80
CA VAL A 191 -2.72 7.43 8.47
C VAL A 191 -1.64 6.53 7.90
N TYR A 192 -2.00 5.32 7.49
CA TYR A 192 -1.05 4.31 7.01
C TYR A 192 -1.56 3.57 5.77
N ALA A 193 -0.63 2.94 5.08
CA ALA A 193 -0.87 2.09 3.93
C ALA A 193 -1.49 2.84 2.74
N GLY A 194 -0.87 3.97 2.34
CA GLY A 194 -1.15 4.63 1.07
C GLY A 194 -0.45 3.94 -0.10
N GLY A 195 -1.11 3.84 -1.25
CA GLY A 195 -0.61 3.26 -2.48
C GLY A 195 0.32 4.21 -3.25
N GLY A 196 1.17 3.66 -4.11
CA GLY A 196 2.07 4.42 -4.98
C GLY A 196 1.35 5.06 -6.16
N GLY A 197 1.82 6.23 -6.61
CA GLY A 197 1.35 6.84 -7.85
C GLY A 197 1.85 6.12 -9.10
N GLY A 198 1.09 6.13 -10.17
CA GLY A 198 1.46 5.61 -11.48
C GLY A 198 2.46 6.52 -12.19
N ALA A 199 3.38 5.94 -12.93
CA ALA A 199 4.33 6.67 -13.76
C ALA A 199 3.70 7.20 -15.05
N ALA A 200 4.32 8.18 -15.67
CA ALA A 200 3.89 8.72 -16.95
C ALA A 200 5.08 8.97 -17.89
N GLY A 201 4.87 8.83 -19.20
CA GLY A 201 5.90 9.04 -20.21
C GLY A 201 5.55 10.12 -21.23
N GLY A 202 6.54 10.92 -21.61
CA GLY A 202 6.43 11.94 -22.64
C GLY A 202 6.68 13.37 -22.17
N PRO A 203 6.78 14.35 -23.11
CA PRO A 203 7.23 15.71 -22.81
C PRO A 203 6.23 16.58 -22.03
N SER A 204 4.97 16.25 -22.02
CA SER A 204 3.91 17.03 -21.33
C SER A 204 3.09 16.10 -20.44
N THR A 205 3.77 15.38 -19.55
CA THR A 205 3.16 14.35 -18.72
C THR A 205 3.27 14.70 -17.24
N SER A 206 2.36 14.19 -16.43
CA SER A 206 2.40 14.30 -14.99
C SER A 206 2.35 12.92 -14.38
N ALA A 207 3.27 12.63 -13.48
CA ALA A 207 3.19 11.41 -12.66
C ALA A 207 2.04 11.51 -11.67
N GLY A 208 1.48 10.36 -11.31
CA GLY A 208 0.52 10.26 -10.24
C GLY A 208 1.15 10.57 -8.88
N SER A 209 0.45 11.29 -8.03
CA SER A 209 0.84 11.47 -6.63
C SER A 209 0.65 10.18 -5.85
N GLY A 210 1.48 9.98 -4.83
CA GLY A 210 1.25 8.89 -3.87
C GLY A 210 0.02 9.16 -3.01
N GLY A 211 -0.61 8.09 -2.56
CA GLY A 211 -1.70 8.15 -1.59
C GLY A 211 -1.21 8.61 -0.21
N THR A 212 -2.07 9.31 0.53
CA THR A 212 -1.81 9.66 1.92
C THR A 212 -1.51 8.41 2.74
N GLY A 213 -0.62 8.51 3.72
CA GLY A 213 -0.25 7.35 4.53
C GLY A 213 0.99 6.60 4.04
N GLY A 214 1.89 7.28 3.32
CA GLY A 214 3.21 6.76 2.95
C GLY A 214 3.36 6.30 1.51
N GLY A 215 2.39 6.58 0.63
CA GLY A 215 2.52 6.30 -0.81
C GLY A 215 3.57 7.18 -1.48
N GLY A 216 4.46 6.58 -2.28
CA GLY A 216 5.42 7.31 -3.11
C GLY A 216 4.79 7.84 -4.40
N ALA A 217 5.25 8.98 -4.89
CA ALA A 217 4.83 9.47 -6.19
C ALA A 217 5.38 8.61 -7.34
N GLY A 218 4.68 8.58 -8.46
CA GLY A 218 5.17 7.98 -9.69
C GLY A 218 6.34 8.76 -10.30
N ALA A 219 7.01 8.15 -11.26
CA ALA A 219 8.10 8.76 -12.00
C ALA A 219 7.62 9.35 -13.34
N ILE A 220 8.31 10.39 -13.82
CA ILE A 220 8.15 10.89 -15.19
C ILE A 220 9.30 10.35 -16.00
N ASN A 221 9.00 9.59 -17.06
CA ASN A 221 10.01 9.17 -18.01
C ASN A 221 10.04 10.15 -19.20
N THR A 222 11.04 11.02 -19.23
CA THR A 222 11.25 12.00 -20.33
C THR A 222 12.05 11.43 -21.48
N GLY A 223 12.49 10.18 -21.44
CA GLY A 223 13.19 9.52 -22.51
C GLY A 223 12.32 9.40 -23.76
N ASN A 224 12.79 9.89 -24.90
CA ASN A 224 12.23 9.54 -26.20
C ASN A 224 12.46 8.05 -26.39
N GLY A 225 11.39 7.24 -26.34
CA GLY A 225 11.47 5.87 -26.84
C GLY A 225 11.84 5.94 -28.33
N THR A 226 13.06 5.57 -28.65
CA THR A 226 13.49 5.22 -30.01
C THR A 226 13.05 3.80 -30.27
#